data_fc8ae4205f65f4eb2928bac7d185c777
#
_entry.id   fc8ae4205f65f4eb2928bac7d185c777
#
_cell.length_a   1.000
_cell.length_b   1.000
_cell.length_c   1.000
_cell.angle_alpha   90.00
_cell.angle_beta   90.00
_cell.angle_gamma   90.00
#
_symmetry.space_group_name_H-M   'P 1'
#
loop_
_entity.id
_entity.type
_entity.pdbx_description
1 polymer ?
#
loop_
_entity_poly.entity_id
_entity_poly.type
_entity_poly.pdbx_seq_one_letter_code
_entity_poly.pdbx_strand_id
1 'polypeptide(L)'
;GNFNTAVGRSALSTNTTGDNNVSVGYSSLQNSTTSSGNTSVGMESMFLNTTGANNTAIGLCSLRANTTGTANSSIGRHSLRDNTTGNCNTGLGHNALRNNTEGEFNTAIGNNALLSNTTADNNTSVGFESLCANTTGANNTAVGFESLKGNTTGQSNTAVGRTSLLVNTTGSDNIAIGLSALRCNTTASKNTAVGFCALCSNTTGVENTAVGHEALKVNTTGNYNTAIGRYTLQANTTGCNNTVLGTFASGSNTTGCDNVVVGYNSFADNTTGCRNIAVGYNALADNTTGFGNIAIGYDALRLVTTNGGNVAVGYVALEDNTAENNTAVGYCAMRVTTSGADNVSMGYKSLKANTTGGKGSAFGYHALCANTTGNDNNAFGFEAGC
;
A
#
# COMPACT_ATOMS: atom_id res chain seq x y z
N GLY A 1 -23.42 8.10 -49.44
CA GLY A 1 -22.49 8.81 -48.57
C GLY A 1 -21.41 9.52 -49.34
N ASN A 2 -20.90 10.61 -48.81
CA ASN A 2 -19.90 11.48 -49.41
C ASN A 2 -18.52 11.31 -48.76
N PHE A 3 -17.45 11.65 -49.48
CA PHE A 3 -16.10 11.75 -48.98
C PHE A 3 -15.57 10.43 -48.38
N ASN A 4 -15.99 9.26 -48.90
CA ASN A 4 -15.51 7.96 -48.46
C ASN A 4 -14.32 7.48 -49.33
N THR A 5 -13.36 6.83 -48.70
CA THR A 5 -12.24 6.13 -49.37
C THR A 5 -12.34 4.65 -49.09
N ALA A 6 -12.42 3.81 -50.12
CA ALA A 6 -12.48 2.35 -49.98
C ALA A 6 -11.44 1.68 -50.89
N VAL A 7 -10.54 0.87 -50.32
CA VAL A 7 -9.49 0.16 -51.08
C VAL A 7 -9.43 -1.31 -50.59
N GLY A 8 -9.73 -2.21 -51.45
CA GLY A 8 -9.69 -3.65 -51.16
C GLY A 8 -11.02 -4.38 -51.47
N ARG A 9 -10.96 -5.72 -51.56
CA ARG A 9 -12.15 -6.55 -51.83
C ARG A 9 -13.16 -6.39 -50.66
N SER A 10 -14.40 -6.02 -50.98
CA SER A 10 -15.52 -5.84 -50.04
C SER A 10 -15.30 -4.71 -49.00
N ALA A 11 -14.32 -3.83 -49.18
CA ALA A 11 -14.15 -2.65 -48.31
C ALA A 11 -15.37 -1.71 -48.45
N LEU A 12 -16.00 -1.34 -47.31
CA LEU A 12 -17.16 -0.45 -47.23
C LEU A 12 -18.35 -0.83 -48.17
N SER A 13 -18.53 -2.10 -48.48
CA SER A 13 -19.42 -2.55 -49.58
C SER A 13 -20.92 -2.36 -49.32
N THR A 14 -21.36 -2.23 -48.05
CA THR A 14 -22.77 -2.04 -47.69
C THR A 14 -23.15 -0.60 -47.35
N ASN A 15 -22.20 0.33 -47.45
CA ASN A 15 -22.46 1.74 -47.08
C ASN A 15 -23.55 2.37 -47.97
N THR A 16 -24.56 2.90 -47.32
CA THR A 16 -25.66 3.61 -47.99
C THR A 16 -25.56 5.14 -47.85
N THR A 17 -25.51 5.64 -46.64
CA THR A 17 -25.51 7.11 -46.35
C THR A 17 -24.37 7.60 -45.51
N GLY A 18 -23.48 6.70 -44.98
CA GLY A 18 -22.34 7.11 -44.15
C GLY A 18 -21.30 7.94 -44.89
N ASP A 19 -20.79 8.97 -44.27
CA ASP A 19 -19.85 9.95 -44.82
C ASP A 19 -18.47 9.90 -44.12
N ASN A 20 -17.44 10.42 -44.82
CA ASN A 20 -16.10 10.63 -44.24
C ASN A 20 -15.44 9.34 -43.69
N ASN A 21 -15.67 8.21 -44.30
CA ASN A 21 -15.04 6.95 -43.85
C ASN A 21 -13.81 6.62 -44.71
N VAL A 22 -12.78 6.11 -44.07
CA VAL A 22 -11.60 5.54 -44.72
C VAL A 22 -11.56 4.04 -44.43
N SER A 23 -11.62 3.19 -45.48
CA SER A 23 -11.63 1.73 -45.37
C SER A 23 -10.61 1.09 -46.29
N VAL A 24 -9.57 0.49 -45.73
CA VAL A 24 -8.47 -0.13 -46.49
C VAL A 24 -8.21 -1.56 -46.00
N GLY A 25 -8.41 -2.53 -46.87
CA GLY A 25 -8.19 -3.96 -46.56
C GLY A 25 -9.36 -4.88 -47.01
N TYR A 26 -9.10 -6.21 -46.99
CA TYR A 26 -10.14 -7.21 -47.27
C TYR A 26 -11.22 -7.12 -46.19
N SER A 27 -12.48 -6.92 -46.63
CA SER A 27 -13.68 -6.80 -45.77
C SER A 27 -13.56 -5.77 -44.63
N SER A 28 -12.71 -4.76 -44.76
CA SER A 28 -12.64 -3.64 -43.85
C SER A 28 -13.93 -2.85 -43.87
N LEU A 29 -14.53 -2.53 -42.70
CA LEU A 29 -15.77 -1.76 -42.52
C LEU A 29 -16.92 -2.28 -43.43
N GLN A 30 -16.97 -3.59 -43.70
CA GLN A 30 -17.83 -4.17 -44.71
C GLN A 30 -19.31 -3.91 -44.43
N ASN A 31 -19.80 -4.10 -43.19
CA ASN A 31 -21.20 -4.06 -42.82
C ASN A 31 -21.70 -2.67 -42.39
N SER A 32 -20.88 -1.65 -42.56
CA SER A 32 -21.28 -0.25 -42.26
C SER A 32 -22.37 0.23 -43.20
N THR A 33 -23.48 0.65 -42.66
CA THR A 33 -24.61 1.17 -43.46
C THR A 33 -24.73 2.67 -43.44
N THR A 34 -24.78 3.26 -42.26
CA THR A 34 -25.00 4.72 -42.06
C THR A 34 -23.93 5.39 -41.21
N SER A 35 -22.93 4.63 -40.76
CA SER A 35 -21.88 5.16 -39.87
C SER A 35 -20.96 6.16 -40.59
N SER A 36 -20.47 7.15 -39.85
CA SER A 36 -19.64 8.23 -40.41
C SER A 36 -18.37 8.46 -39.56
N GLY A 37 -17.34 9.02 -40.19
CA GLY A 37 -16.14 9.44 -39.54
C GLY A 37 -15.22 8.30 -39.07
N ASN A 38 -15.34 7.11 -39.65
CA ASN A 38 -14.54 5.96 -39.24
C ASN A 38 -13.27 5.82 -40.11
N THR A 39 -12.16 5.45 -39.45
CA THR A 39 -10.93 5.04 -40.13
C THR A 39 -10.66 3.57 -39.83
N SER A 40 -10.71 2.70 -40.85
CA SER A 40 -10.56 1.26 -40.75
C SER A 40 -9.47 0.76 -41.70
N VAL A 41 -8.35 0.27 -41.17
CA VAL A 41 -7.21 -0.21 -41.96
C VAL A 41 -6.79 -1.61 -41.49
N GLY A 42 -6.95 -2.60 -42.34
CA GLY A 42 -6.59 -3.98 -42.06
C GLY A 42 -7.65 -4.99 -42.49
N MET A 43 -7.27 -6.26 -42.65
CA MET A 43 -8.19 -7.34 -42.92
C MET A 43 -9.24 -7.49 -41.81
N GLU A 44 -10.53 -7.46 -42.14
CA GLU A 44 -11.67 -7.55 -41.23
C GLU A 44 -11.62 -6.51 -40.05
N SER A 45 -10.93 -5.40 -40.21
CA SER A 45 -11.02 -4.30 -39.27
C SER A 45 -12.44 -3.70 -39.32
N MET A 46 -13.09 -3.50 -38.14
CA MET A 46 -14.48 -3.04 -37.97
C MET A 46 -15.50 -3.77 -38.84
N PHE A 47 -15.30 -5.08 -39.04
CA PHE A 47 -16.10 -5.90 -39.99
C PHE A 47 -17.61 -5.83 -39.70
N LEU A 48 -18.05 -5.93 -38.42
CA LEU A 48 -19.47 -5.94 -38.03
C LEU A 48 -20.05 -4.54 -37.71
N ASN A 49 -19.28 -3.48 -37.88
CA ASN A 49 -19.77 -2.12 -37.56
C ASN A 49 -21.00 -1.79 -38.45
N THR A 50 -22.09 -1.35 -37.83
CA THR A 50 -23.31 -0.94 -38.55
C THR A 50 -23.53 0.56 -38.50
N THR A 51 -23.68 1.12 -37.30
CA THR A 51 -23.97 2.56 -37.09
C THR A 51 -22.93 3.26 -36.22
N GLY A 52 -21.96 2.52 -35.63
CA GLY A 52 -20.89 3.09 -34.79
C GLY A 52 -20.05 4.12 -35.55
N ALA A 53 -19.90 5.32 -35.02
CA ALA A 53 -19.24 6.44 -35.66
C ALA A 53 -17.96 6.89 -34.93
N ASN A 54 -17.10 7.63 -35.64
CA ASN A 54 -15.90 8.26 -35.11
C ASN A 54 -14.90 7.26 -34.50
N ASN A 55 -14.85 6.03 -35.03
CA ASN A 55 -13.94 5.01 -34.58
C ASN A 55 -12.66 4.98 -35.44
N THR A 56 -11.52 4.73 -34.83
CA THR A 56 -10.26 4.43 -35.52
C THR A 56 -9.85 3.00 -35.23
N ALA A 57 -9.72 2.15 -36.26
CA ALA A 57 -9.31 0.77 -36.12
C ALA A 57 -8.20 0.42 -37.14
N ILE A 58 -7.00 0.12 -36.65
CA ILE A 58 -5.83 -0.19 -37.49
C ILE A 58 -5.23 -1.52 -37.03
N GLY A 59 -5.29 -2.54 -37.91
CA GLY A 59 -4.74 -3.87 -37.65
C GLY A 59 -5.68 -5.00 -38.04
N LEU A 60 -5.13 -6.23 -38.12
CA LEU A 60 -5.92 -7.44 -38.39
C LEU A 60 -7.00 -7.63 -37.31
N CYS A 61 -8.27 -7.69 -37.71
CA CYS A 61 -9.43 -7.86 -36.82
C CYS A 61 -9.48 -6.82 -35.68
N SER A 62 -8.95 -5.63 -35.86
CA SER A 62 -9.07 -4.52 -34.91
C SER A 62 -10.53 -4.05 -34.87
N LEU A 63 -11.12 -3.90 -33.67
CA LEU A 63 -12.52 -3.52 -33.44
C LEU A 63 -13.55 -4.30 -34.27
N ARG A 64 -13.27 -5.59 -34.53
CA ARG A 64 -13.98 -6.40 -35.50
C ARG A 64 -15.47 -6.56 -35.21
N ALA A 65 -15.85 -6.79 -33.95
CA ALA A 65 -17.23 -7.08 -33.55
C ALA A 65 -18.06 -5.81 -33.24
N ASN A 66 -17.49 -4.63 -33.34
CA ASN A 66 -18.22 -3.39 -33.06
C ASN A 66 -19.50 -3.29 -33.90
N THR A 67 -20.59 -2.96 -33.27
CA THR A 67 -21.87 -2.76 -33.97
C THR A 67 -22.28 -1.28 -33.92
N THR A 68 -22.46 -0.74 -32.71
CA THR A 68 -22.94 0.63 -32.48
C THR A 68 -21.97 1.48 -31.66
N GLY A 69 -20.91 0.90 -31.09
CA GLY A 69 -19.92 1.61 -30.28
C GLY A 69 -19.26 2.77 -31.02
N THR A 70 -19.05 3.88 -30.34
CA THR A 70 -18.57 5.15 -30.92
C THR A 70 -17.30 5.63 -30.25
N ALA A 71 -16.52 6.46 -30.97
CA ALA A 71 -15.32 7.13 -30.45
C ALA A 71 -14.24 6.18 -29.87
N ASN A 72 -14.14 4.96 -30.38
CA ASN A 72 -13.12 4.00 -29.98
C ASN A 72 -11.84 4.16 -30.83
N SER A 73 -10.68 4.06 -30.19
CA SER A 73 -9.38 4.05 -30.85
C SER A 73 -8.72 2.68 -30.65
N SER A 74 -8.59 1.89 -31.70
CA SER A 74 -8.10 0.51 -31.68
C SER A 74 -6.93 0.31 -32.65
N ILE A 75 -5.72 0.17 -32.14
CA ILE A 75 -4.52 0.02 -32.97
C ILE A 75 -3.73 -1.24 -32.53
N GLY A 76 -3.67 -2.21 -33.41
CA GLY A 76 -3.00 -3.48 -33.17
C GLY A 76 -3.83 -4.68 -33.61
N ARG A 77 -3.16 -5.82 -33.80
CA ARG A 77 -3.85 -7.06 -34.08
C ARG A 77 -4.79 -7.44 -32.93
N HIS A 78 -6.08 -7.68 -33.22
CA HIS A 78 -7.13 -8.06 -32.28
C HIS A 78 -7.34 -7.06 -31.12
N SER A 79 -6.87 -5.83 -31.23
CA SER A 79 -7.21 -4.79 -30.26
C SER A 79 -8.71 -4.53 -30.31
N LEU A 80 -9.39 -4.42 -29.14
CA LEU A 80 -10.84 -4.21 -29.00
C LEU A 80 -11.69 -5.15 -29.89
N ARG A 81 -11.17 -6.35 -30.19
CA ARG A 81 -11.77 -7.25 -31.21
C ARG A 81 -13.24 -7.53 -30.93
N ASP A 82 -13.62 -7.80 -29.68
CA ASP A 82 -14.94 -8.28 -29.28
C ASP A 82 -15.88 -7.15 -28.79
N ASN A 83 -15.43 -5.88 -28.86
CA ASN A 83 -16.26 -4.73 -28.49
C ASN A 83 -17.52 -4.69 -29.34
N THR A 84 -18.69 -4.59 -28.72
CA THR A 84 -19.98 -4.51 -29.43
C THR A 84 -20.60 -3.12 -29.37
N THR A 85 -20.85 -2.62 -28.16
CA THR A 85 -21.52 -1.34 -27.89
C THR A 85 -20.70 -0.36 -27.08
N GLY A 86 -19.57 -0.81 -26.49
CA GLY A 86 -18.71 0.04 -25.65
C GLY A 86 -18.17 1.25 -26.40
N ASN A 87 -18.14 2.40 -25.71
CA ASN A 87 -17.77 3.70 -26.25
C ASN A 87 -16.49 4.24 -25.62
N CYS A 88 -15.81 5.16 -26.32
CA CYS A 88 -14.69 5.93 -25.80
C CYS A 88 -13.53 5.07 -25.25
N ASN A 89 -13.30 3.89 -25.80
CA ASN A 89 -12.21 3.02 -25.40
C ASN A 89 -10.95 3.24 -26.26
N THR A 90 -9.78 3.16 -25.65
CA THR A 90 -8.49 3.19 -26.32
C THR A 90 -7.75 1.87 -26.13
N GLY A 91 -7.52 1.14 -27.20
CA GLY A 91 -6.71 -0.09 -27.24
C GLY A 91 -5.50 0.07 -28.15
N LEU A 92 -4.29 0.05 -27.60
CA LEU A 92 -3.04 0.13 -28.37
C LEU A 92 -2.12 -1.05 -28.02
N GLY A 93 -2.03 -2.01 -28.92
CA GLY A 93 -1.20 -3.22 -28.76
C GLY A 93 -1.90 -4.49 -29.19
N HIS A 94 -1.15 -5.60 -29.30
CA HIS A 94 -1.72 -6.91 -29.59
C HIS A 94 -2.64 -7.37 -28.46
N ASN A 95 -3.89 -7.71 -28.77
CA ASN A 95 -4.94 -8.09 -27.82
C ASN A 95 -5.26 -7.04 -26.73
N ALA A 96 -4.89 -5.78 -26.87
CA ALA A 96 -5.30 -4.76 -25.91
C ALA A 96 -6.84 -4.64 -25.89
N LEU A 97 -7.45 -4.74 -24.72
CA LEU A 97 -8.90 -4.70 -24.49
C LEU A 97 -9.70 -5.70 -25.36
N ARG A 98 -9.10 -6.84 -25.72
CA ARG A 98 -9.64 -7.73 -26.73
C ARG A 98 -11.07 -8.21 -26.45
N ASN A 99 -11.37 -8.61 -25.20
CA ASN A 99 -12.64 -9.23 -24.84
C ASN A 99 -13.69 -8.22 -24.33
N ASN A 100 -13.41 -6.93 -24.41
CA ASN A 100 -14.39 -5.90 -24.04
C ASN A 100 -15.64 -6.06 -24.90
N THR A 101 -16.83 -6.04 -24.30
CA THR A 101 -18.09 -6.07 -25.00
C THR A 101 -18.86 -4.74 -24.90
N GLU A 102 -19.12 -4.29 -23.69
CA GLU A 102 -19.95 -3.13 -23.37
C GLU A 102 -19.20 -2.06 -22.57
N GLY A 103 -18.03 -2.40 -21.94
CA GLY A 103 -17.28 -1.48 -21.11
C GLY A 103 -16.86 -0.20 -21.83
N GLU A 104 -16.93 0.93 -21.12
CA GLU A 104 -16.70 2.27 -21.65
C GLU A 104 -15.52 2.97 -20.95
N PHE A 105 -14.96 3.98 -21.60
CA PHE A 105 -13.91 4.86 -21.05
C PHE A 105 -12.66 4.13 -20.58
N ASN A 106 -12.32 2.98 -21.16
CA ASN A 106 -11.14 2.22 -20.82
C ASN A 106 -9.94 2.60 -21.69
N THR A 107 -8.75 2.67 -21.09
CA THR A 107 -7.48 2.85 -21.80
C THR A 107 -6.59 1.64 -21.57
N ALA A 108 -6.22 0.90 -22.63
CA ALA A 108 -5.33 -0.24 -22.59
C ALA A 108 -4.16 -0.06 -23.57
N ILE A 109 -2.94 0.06 -23.06
CA ILE A 109 -1.72 0.24 -23.86
C ILE A 109 -0.71 -0.85 -23.50
N GLY A 110 -0.45 -1.75 -24.43
CA GLY A 110 0.47 -2.88 -24.26
C GLY A 110 -0.08 -4.21 -24.75
N ASN A 111 0.80 -5.21 -24.90
CA ASN A 111 0.39 -6.55 -25.23
C ASN A 111 -0.43 -7.15 -24.07
N ASN A 112 -1.64 -7.66 -24.36
CA ASN A 112 -2.59 -8.22 -23.41
C ASN A 112 -2.99 -7.26 -22.27
N ALA A 113 -2.82 -5.96 -22.42
CA ALA A 113 -3.31 -4.98 -21.45
C ALA A 113 -4.85 -5.04 -21.41
N LEU A 114 -5.43 -5.18 -20.21
CA LEU A 114 -6.88 -5.26 -19.95
C LEU A 114 -7.60 -6.30 -20.84
N LEU A 115 -6.93 -7.42 -21.11
CA LEU A 115 -7.37 -8.43 -22.09
C LEU A 115 -8.78 -8.96 -21.83
N SER A 116 -9.10 -9.29 -20.57
CA SER A 116 -10.31 -10.03 -20.17
C SER A 116 -11.48 -9.13 -19.80
N ASN A 117 -11.34 -7.81 -19.88
CA ASN A 117 -12.42 -6.87 -19.56
C ASN A 117 -13.66 -7.19 -20.39
N THR A 118 -14.83 -7.19 -19.77
CA THR A 118 -16.09 -7.39 -20.49
C THR A 118 -16.99 -6.16 -20.42
N THR A 119 -17.41 -5.78 -19.23
CA THR A 119 -18.39 -4.70 -19.00
C THR A 119 -17.87 -3.60 -18.07
N ALA A 120 -16.64 -3.72 -17.56
CA ALA A 120 -16.12 -2.74 -16.62
C ALA A 120 -15.68 -1.45 -17.32
N ASP A 121 -15.88 -0.32 -16.61
CA ASP A 121 -15.62 1.03 -17.10
C ASP A 121 -14.45 1.70 -16.38
N ASN A 122 -13.95 2.76 -16.98
CA ASN A 122 -13.01 3.70 -16.37
C ASN A 122 -11.69 3.07 -15.91
N ASN A 123 -11.21 2.02 -16.58
CA ASN A 123 -9.94 1.41 -16.25
C ASN A 123 -8.80 1.99 -17.11
N THR A 124 -7.66 2.24 -16.50
CA THR A 124 -6.41 2.60 -17.18
C THR A 124 -5.38 1.50 -16.99
N SER A 125 -4.92 0.89 -18.08
CA SER A 125 -3.97 -0.22 -18.10
C SER A 125 -2.82 0.08 -19.07
N VAL A 126 -1.61 0.26 -18.56
CA VAL A 126 -0.41 0.56 -19.38
C VAL A 126 0.72 -0.39 -19.02
N GLY A 127 1.09 -1.27 -19.93
CA GLY A 127 2.17 -2.24 -19.76
C GLY A 127 1.80 -3.63 -20.27
N PHE A 128 2.82 -4.51 -20.38
CA PHE A 128 2.63 -5.92 -20.71
C PHE A 128 1.79 -6.60 -19.63
N GLU A 129 0.67 -7.21 -20.02
CA GLU A 129 -0.27 -7.94 -19.14
C GLU A 129 -0.74 -7.14 -17.91
N SER A 130 -0.70 -5.82 -17.95
CA SER A 130 -1.31 -5.02 -16.89
C SER A 130 -2.82 -5.21 -16.88
N LEU A 131 -3.43 -5.39 -15.72
CA LEU A 131 -4.87 -5.60 -15.49
C LEU A 131 -5.49 -6.70 -16.38
N CYS A 132 -4.68 -7.71 -16.76
CA CYS A 132 -5.01 -8.68 -17.79
C CYS A 132 -6.26 -9.53 -17.47
N ALA A 133 -6.43 -9.95 -16.22
CA ALA A 133 -7.53 -10.84 -15.79
C ALA A 133 -8.81 -10.09 -15.40
N ASN A 134 -8.82 -8.76 -15.42
CA ASN A 134 -9.99 -7.98 -15.01
C ASN A 134 -11.22 -8.30 -15.87
N THR A 135 -12.34 -8.55 -15.22
CA THR A 135 -13.60 -8.81 -15.91
C THR A 135 -14.64 -7.70 -15.70
N THR A 136 -14.97 -7.42 -14.43
CA THR A 136 -16.01 -6.45 -14.06
C THR A 136 -15.53 -5.40 -13.04
N GLY A 137 -14.26 -5.41 -12.65
CA GLY A 137 -13.69 -4.39 -11.75
C GLY A 137 -13.53 -3.05 -12.46
N ALA A 138 -14.16 -2.00 -11.96
CA ALA A 138 -14.12 -0.65 -12.52
C ALA A 138 -13.17 0.29 -11.76
N ASN A 139 -12.83 1.43 -12.40
CA ASN A 139 -12.05 2.51 -11.80
C ASN A 139 -10.63 2.12 -11.36
N ASN A 140 -10.01 1.13 -12.00
CA ASN A 140 -8.66 0.71 -11.67
C ASN A 140 -7.61 1.43 -12.54
N THR A 141 -6.48 1.77 -11.95
CA THR A 141 -5.30 2.28 -12.65
C THR A 141 -4.14 1.30 -12.47
N ALA A 142 -3.64 0.72 -13.55
CA ALA A 142 -2.53 -0.23 -13.56
C ALA A 142 -1.44 0.23 -14.56
N VAL A 143 -0.27 0.61 -14.06
CA VAL A 143 0.86 1.06 -14.89
C VAL A 143 2.12 0.27 -14.54
N GLY A 144 2.59 -0.54 -15.48
CA GLY A 144 3.79 -1.36 -15.32
C GLY A 144 3.62 -2.78 -15.82
N PHE A 145 4.75 -3.51 -15.94
CA PHE A 145 4.77 -4.92 -16.30
C PHE A 145 4.01 -5.75 -15.26
N GLU A 146 2.96 -6.48 -15.67
CA GLU A 146 2.09 -7.31 -14.84
C GLU A 146 1.49 -6.59 -13.60
N SER A 147 1.36 -5.27 -13.66
CA SER A 147 0.68 -4.50 -12.62
C SER A 147 -0.80 -4.89 -12.55
N LEU A 148 -1.32 -5.21 -11.36
CA LEU A 148 -2.71 -5.61 -11.08
C LEU A 148 -3.21 -6.77 -11.98
N LYS A 149 -2.29 -7.63 -12.44
CA LYS A 149 -2.58 -8.67 -13.45
C LYS A 149 -3.71 -9.62 -13.06
N GLY A 150 -3.75 -10.05 -11.79
CA GLY A 150 -4.70 -11.04 -11.27
C GLY A 150 -6.08 -10.50 -10.91
N ASN A 151 -6.29 -9.19 -10.97
CA ASN A 151 -7.56 -8.57 -10.57
C ASN A 151 -8.72 -9.12 -11.42
N THR A 152 -9.80 -9.50 -10.77
CA THR A 152 -11.01 -9.97 -11.47
C THR A 152 -12.18 -9.02 -11.30
N THR A 153 -12.55 -8.70 -10.06
CA THR A 153 -13.70 -7.86 -9.73
C THR A 153 -13.36 -6.71 -8.78
N GLY A 154 -12.11 -6.62 -8.27
CA GLY A 154 -11.66 -5.52 -7.41
C GLY A 154 -11.77 -4.17 -8.11
N GLN A 155 -12.19 -3.14 -7.38
CA GLN A 155 -12.47 -1.80 -7.89
C GLN A 155 -11.59 -0.74 -7.24
N SER A 156 -11.44 0.40 -7.90
CA SER A 156 -10.78 1.59 -7.34
C SER A 156 -9.34 1.33 -6.86
N ASN A 157 -8.62 0.41 -7.47
CA ASN A 157 -7.23 0.14 -7.13
C ASN A 157 -6.29 0.98 -7.99
N THR A 158 -5.22 1.49 -7.37
CA THR A 158 -4.11 2.15 -8.07
C THR A 158 -2.85 1.31 -7.90
N ALA A 159 -2.32 0.78 -9.00
CA ALA A 159 -1.12 -0.05 -9.04
C ALA A 159 -0.10 0.51 -10.02
N VAL A 160 0.98 1.09 -9.53
CA VAL A 160 2.04 1.69 -10.36
C VAL A 160 3.39 1.05 -10.03
N GLY A 161 3.96 0.35 -10.98
CA GLY A 161 5.23 -0.36 -10.82
C GLY A 161 5.15 -1.81 -11.29
N ARG A 162 6.31 -2.41 -11.55
CA ARG A 162 6.40 -3.81 -11.93
C ARG A 162 5.81 -4.71 -10.84
N THR A 163 4.87 -5.59 -11.18
CA THR A 163 4.23 -6.57 -10.30
C THR A 163 3.59 -5.99 -9.02
N SER A 164 3.21 -4.70 -9.04
CA SER A 164 2.40 -4.11 -7.98
C SER A 164 0.99 -4.72 -7.99
N LEU A 165 0.43 -5.07 -6.82
CA LEU A 165 -0.87 -5.75 -6.68
C LEU A 165 -1.05 -6.98 -7.60
N LEU A 166 0.02 -7.71 -7.86
CA LEU A 166 0.07 -8.76 -8.89
C LEU A 166 -1.06 -9.78 -8.83
N VAL A 167 -1.37 -10.29 -7.63
CA VAL A 167 -2.33 -11.39 -7.43
C VAL A 167 -3.65 -10.96 -6.79
N ASN A 168 -3.89 -9.66 -6.70
CA ASN A 168 -5.18 -9.16 -6.21
C ASN A 168 -6.33 -9.76 -7.05
N THR A 169 -7.38 -10.25 -6.41
CA THR A 169 -8.56 -10.79 -7.11
C THR A 169 -9.79 -9.92 -6.92
N THR A 170 -10.19 -9.70 -5.67
CA THR A 170 -11.41 -8.96 -5.32
C THR A 170 -11.17 -7.76 -4.40
N GLY A 171 -9.93 -7.59 -3.89
CA GLY A 171 -9.59 -6.45 -3.04
C GLY A 171 -9.78 -5.11 -3.75
N SER A 172 -10.33 -4.14 -3.04
CA SER A 172 -10.70 -2.81 -3.57
C SER A 172 -10.06 -1.67 -2.76
N ASP A 173 -10.02 -0.49 -3.35
CA ASP A 173 -9.54 0.73 -2.70
C ASP A 173 -8.07 0.64 -2.24
N ASN A 174 -7.24 -0.14 -2.93
CA ASN A 174 -5.83 -0.27 -2.59
C ASN A 174 -4.96 0.67 -3.44
N ILE A 175 -3.93 1.23 -2.83
CA ILE A 175 -2.87 2.00 -3.49
C ILE A 175 -1.55 1.25 -3.35
N ALA A 176 -0.94 0.85 -4.47
CA ALA A 176 0.33 0.15 -4.53
C ALA A 176 1.28 0.84 -5.52
N ILE A 177 2.25 1.57 -5.02
CA ILE A 177 3.23 2.31 -5.84
C ILE A 177 4.63 1.83 -5.52
N GLY A 178 5.28 1.21 -6.49
CA GLY A 178 6.63 0.66 -6.35
C GLY A 178 6.73 -0.78 -6.84
N LEU A 179 7.98 -1.24 -7.07
CA LEU A 179 8.25 -2.63 -7.44
C LEU A 179 7.73 -3.58 -6.35
N SER A 180 6.82 -4.48 -6.72
CA SER A 180 6.21 -5.50 -5.84
C SER A 180 5.47 -4.95 -4.60
N ALA A 181 5.03 -3.69 -4.62
CA ALA A 181 4.15 -3.18 -3.56
C ALA A 181 2.82 -3.96 -3.55
N LEU A 182 2.36 -4.41 -2.37
CA LEU A 182 1.16 -5.25 -2.18
C LEU A 182 1.10 -6.48 -3.09
N ARG A 183 2.24 -7.03 -3.46
CA ARG A 183 2.33 -8.07 -4.49
C ARG A 183 1.43 -9.29 -4.20
N CYS A 184 1.38 -9.76 -2.95
CA CYS A 184 0.66 -10.98 -2.55
C CYS A 184 -0.77 -10.71 -2.06
N ASN A 185 -1.26 -9.47 -2.13
CA ASN A 185 -2.63 -9.13 -1.75
C ASN A 185 -3.63 -9.90 -2.60
N THR A 186 -4.59 -10.57 -1.98
CA THR A 186 -5.62 -11.33 -2.70
C THR A 186 -6.99 -10.68 -2.62
N THR A 187 -7.51 -10.51 -1.41
CA THR A 187 -8.86 -10.01 -1.16
C THR A 187 -8.92 -8.78 -0.26
N ALA A 188 -7.77 -8.39 0.32
CA ALA A 188 -7.74 -7.28 1.25
C ALA A 188 -7.96 -5.93 0.55
N SER A 189 -8.57 -5.01 1.27
CA SER A 189 -8.99 -3.70 0.78
C SER A 189 -8.43 -2.56 1.64
N LYS A 190 -8.44 -1.36 1.06
CA LYS A 190 -8.07 -0.11 1.74
C LYS A 190 -6.64 -0.06 2.27
N ASN A 191 -5.72 -0.73 1.60
CA ASN A 191 -4.30 -0.66 1.95
C ASN A 191 -3.57 0.38 1.09
N THR A 192 -2.65 1.11 1.70
CA THR A 192 -1.74 2.03 1.01
C THR A 192 -0.31 1.53 1.15
N ALA A 193 0.33 1.19 0.05
CA ALA A 193 1.72 0.73 0.00
C ALA A 193 2.52 1.55 -1.00
N VAL A 194 3.49 2.32 -0.51
CA VAL A 194 4.37 3.15 -1.35
C VAL A 194 5.83 2.82 -1.04
N GLY A 195 6.51 2.22 -1.99
CA GLY A 195 7.92 1.81 -1.86
C GLY A 195 8.19 0.40 -2.37
N PHE A 196 9.48 0.07 -2.55
CA PHE A 196 9.93 -1.28 -2.88
C PHE A 196 9.45 -2.28 -1.82
N CYS A 197 8.71 -3.31 -2.24
CA CYS A 197 8.18 -4.36 -1.37
C CYS A 197 7.42 -3.85 -0.11
N ALA A 198 6.83 -2.67 -0.13
CA ALA A 198 5.92 -2.25 0.93
C ALA A 198 4.69 -3.16 0.94
N LEU A 199 4.32 -3.71 2.12
CA LEU A 199 3.23 -4.70 2.28
C LEU A 199 3.29 -5.89 1.31
N CYS A 200 4.48 -6.30 0.93
CA CYS A 200 4.70 -7.26 -0.16
C CYS A 200 4.02 -8.62 0.08
N SER A 201 4.02 -9.11 1.32
CA SER A 201 3.44 -10.41 1.71
C SER A 201 2.01 -10.34 2.22
N ASN A 202 1.39 -9.15 2.25
CA ASN A 202 0.02 -9.01 2.73
C ASN A 202 -0.93 -9.87 1.90
N THR A 203 -1.78 -10.62 2.57
CA THR A 203 -2.78 -11.47 1.91
C THR A 203 -4.20 -10.97 2.17
N THR A 204 -4.58 -10.87 3.45
CA THR A 204 -5.92 -10.49 3.88
C THR A 204 -5.95 -9.33 4.88
N GLY A 205 -4.79 -8.78 5.30
CA GLY A 205 -4.72 -7.62 6.18
C GLY A 205 -5.29 -6.37 5.53
N VAL A 206 -6.20 -5.67 6.21
CA VAL A 206 -6.92 -4.50 5.69
C VAL A 206 -6.52 -3.21 6.39
N GLU A 207 -6.74 -2.09 5.72
CA GLU A 207 -6.59 -0.74 6.28
C GLU A 207 -5.16 -0.46 6.83
N ASN A 208 -4.14 -1.02 6.17
CA ASN A 208 -2.75 -0.74 6.51
C ASN A 208 -2.17 0.37 5.62
N THR A 209 -1.33 1.21 6.20
CA THR A 209 -0.53 2.22 5.49
C THR A 209 0.96 1.90 5.65
N ALA A 210 1.65 1.61 4.56
CA ALA A 210 3.08 1.34 4.53
C ALA A 210 3.78 2.26 3.52
N VAL A 211 4.61 3.16 3.99
CA VAL A 211 5.37 4.09 3.15
C VAL A 211 6.86 3.96 3.46
N GLY A 212 7.61 3.41 2.51
CA GLY A 212 9.05 3.20 2.65
C GLY A 212 9.51 1.86 2.07
N HIS A 213 10.83 1.74 1.88
CA HIS A 213 11.47 0.50 1.43
C HIS A 213 11.24 -0.62 2.45
N GLU A 214 10.55 -1.68 2.05
CA GLU A 214 10.23 -2.86 2.87
C GLU A 214 9.44 -2.55 4.17
N ALA A 215 8.69 -1.46 4.21
CA ALA A 215 7.76 -1.20 5.30
C ALA A 215 6.65 -2.27 5.33
N LEU A 216 6.36 -2.86 6.50
CA LEU A 216 5.39 -3.95 6.69
C LEU A 216 5.57 -5.13 5.71
N LYS A 217 6.81 -5.41 5.33
CA LYS A 217 7.12 -6.36 4.24
C LYS A 217 6.47 -7.73 4.41
N VAL A 218 6.52 -8.32 5.60
CA VAL A 218 6.03 -9.69 5.85
C VAL A 218 4.65 -9.75 6.51
N ASN A 219 3.96 -8.61 6.63
CA ASN A 219 2.58 -8.60 7.13
C ASN A 219 1.73 -9.56 6.29
N THR A 220 0.97 -10.42 6.95
CA THR A 220 0.06 -11.36 6.27
C THR A 220 -1.39 -11.02 6.52
N THR A 221 -1.80 -10.92 7.77
CA THR A 221 -3.18 -10.70 8.20
C THR A 221 -3.36 -9.55 9.19
N GLY A 222 -2.25 -8.89 9.62
CA GLY A 222 -2.32 -7.73 10.52
C GLY A 222 -3.09 -6.57 9.89
N ASN A 223 -3.94 -5.91 10.68
CA ASN A 223 -4.82 -4.83 10.22
C ASN A 223 -4.50 -3.51 10.94
N TYR A 224 -4.93 -2.39 10.34
CA TYR A 224 -4.89 -1.06 10.95
C TYR A 224 -3.49 -0.60 11.37
N ASN A 225 -2.45 -1.05 10.68
CA ASN A 225 -1.08 -0.61 10.97
C ASN A 225 -0.69 0.57 10.10
N THR A 226 -0.03 1.56 10.69
CA THR A 226 0.64 2.67 9.99
C THR A 226 2.14 2.52 10.17
N ALA A 227 2.87 2.31 9.08
CA ALA A 227 4.32 2.13 9.06
C ALA A 227 4.96 3.10 8.04
N ILE A 228 5.65 4.12 8.52
CA ILE A 228 6.29 5.12 7.68
C ILE A 228 7.80 5.16 7.97
N GLY A 229 8.59 4.76 7.00
CA GLY A 229 10.05 4.69 7.09
C GLY A 229 10.61 3.40 6.50
N ARG A 230 11.91 3.38 6.25
CA ARG A 230 12.62 2.21 5.75
C ARG A 230 12.66 1.11 6.83
N TYR A 231 12.28 -0.12 6.47
CA TYR A 231 12.25 -1.30 7.35
C TYR A 231 11.38 -1.15 8.61
N THR A 232 10.43 -0.23 8.59
CA THR A 232 9.48 -0.03 9.69
C THR A 232 8.51 -1.19 9.76
N LEU A 233 8.28 -1.78 10.95
CA LEU A 233 7.44 -2.97 11.16
C LEU A 233 7.74 -4.11 10.18
N GLN A 234 9.00 -4.26 9.78
CA GLN A 234 9.38 -5.18 8.71
C GLN A 234 8.97 -6.63 8.98
N ALA A 235 9.13 -7.10 10.22
CA ALA A 235 8.85 -8.49 10.63
C ALA A 235 7.39 -8.73 11.07
N ASN A 236 6.53 -7.70 11.06
CA ASN A 236 5.14 -7.85 11.50
C ASN A 236 4.40 -8.87 10.65
N THR A 237 3.74 -9.83 11.27
CA THR A 237 2.94 -10.86 10.58
C THR A 237 1.44 -10.68 10.82
N THR A 238 1.03 -10.63 12.08
CA THR A 238 -0.38 -10.54 12.49
C THR A 238 -0.68 -9.41 13.46
N GLY A 239 0.37 -8.69 13.95
CA GLY A 239 0.20 -7.54 14.85
C GLY A 239 -0.69 -6.46 14.23
N CYS A 240 -1.52 -5.82 15.04
CA CYS A 240 -2.53 -4.87 14.60
C CYS A 240 -2.51 -3.55 15.38
N ASN A 241 -3.13 -2.50 14.84
CA ASN A 241 -3.29 -1.19 15.47
C ASN A 241 -1.96 -0.52 15.87
N ASN A 242 -0.86 -0.80 15.17
CA ASN A 242 0.42 -0.16 15.45
C ASN A 242 0.59 1.12 14.62
N THR A 243 1.03 2.21 15.26
CA THR A 243 1.43 3.45 14.59
C THR A 243 2.94 3.63 14.76
N VAL A 244 3.69 3.45 13.67
CA VAL A 244 5.15 3.41 13.71
C VAL A 244 5.76 4.33 12.66
N LEU A 245 6.55 5.31 13.10
CA LEU A 245 7.25 6.25 12.24
C LEU A 245 8.76 6.23 12.54
N GLY A 246 9.57 5.91 11.55
CA GLY A 246 11.04 5.96 11.68
C GLY A 246 11.73 4.80 10.99
N THR A 247 13.00 5.00 10.61
CA THR A 247 13.82 3.93 10.03
C THR A 247 14.16 2.90 11.11
N PHE A 248 13.99 1.62 10.80
CA PHE A 248 14.16 0.47 11.71
C PHE A 248 13.27 0.49 12.96
N ALA A 249 12.28 1.37 13.04
CA ALA A 249 11.36 1.40 14.16
C ALA A 249 10.50 0.13 14.18
N SER A 250 10.39 -0.53 15.35
CA SER A 250 9.66 -1.80 15.54
C SER A 250 10.03 -2.88 14.51
N GLY A 251 11.28 -2.94 14.08
CA GLY A 251 11.71 -3.82 12.99
C GLY A 251 11.43 -5.31 13.23
N SER A 252 11.54 -5.77 14.46
CA SER A 252 11.38 -7.18 14.88
C SER A 252 9.96 -7.55 15.34
N ASN A 253 9.01 -6.59 15.39
CA ASN A 253 7.65 -6.88 15.86
C ASN A 253 6.99 -7.95 14.99
N THR A 254 6.44 -8.98 15.61
CA THR A 254 5.76 -10.08 14.90
C THR A 254 4.24 -10.04 15.11
N THR A 255 3.81 -10.01 16.37
CA THR A 255 2.38 -10.08 16.75
C THR A 255 1.95 -8.99 17.73
N GLY A 256 2.89 -8.13 18.19
CA GLY A 256 2.58 -7.04 19.12
C GLY A 256 1.58 -6.04 18.53
N CYS A 257 0.63 -5.58 19.36
CA CYS A 257 -0.49 -4.72 18.96
C CYS A 257 -0.58 -3.44 19.80
N ASP A 258 -1.29 -2.44 19.27
CA ASP A 258 -1.62 -1.21 19.98
C ASP A 258 -0.39 -0.38 20.40
N ASN A 259 0.70 -0.44 19.64
CA ASN A 259 1.93 0.30 19.95
C ASN A 259 2.01 1.62 19.16
N VAL A 260 2.52 2.68 19.82
CA VAL A 260 2.85 3.97 19.20
C VAL A 260 4.35 4.18 19.26
N VAL A 261 5.01 4.24 18.12
CA VAL A 261 6.47 4.31 18.03
C VAL A 261 6.91 5.39 17.06
N VAL A 262 7.77 6.30 17.52
CA VAL A 262 8.31 7.39 16.70
C VAL A 262 9.81 7.56 16.98
N GLY A 263 10.64 7.34 15.96
CA GLY A 263 12.09 7.55 16.07
C GLY A 263 12.91 6.50 15.34
N TYR A 264 14.19 6.80 15.15
CA TYR A 264 15.16 5.84 14.63
C TYR A 264 15.42 4.73 15.64
N ASN A 265 15.33 3.45 15.20
CA ASN A 265 15.59 2.27 16.01
C ASN A 265 14.81 2.24 17.35
N SER A 266 13.68 2.95 17.42
CA SER A 266 12.80 2.92 18.59
C SER A 266 12.01 1.60 18.60
N PHE A 267 11.88 0.96 19.77
CA PHE A 267 11.18 -0.32 19.95
C PHE A 267 11.65 -1.43 19.01
N ALA A 268 12.94 -1.45 18.70
CA ALA A 268 13.49 -2.25 17.60
C ALA A 268 13.32 -3.74 17.75
N ASP A 269 13.56 -4.30 18.96
CA ASP A 269 13.60 -5.73 19.23
C ASP A 269 12.26 -6.31 19.71
N ASN A 270 11.21 -5.50 19.75
CA ASN A 270 9.90 -5.99 20.17
C ASN A 270 9.41 -7.12 19.28
N THR A 271 8.91 -8.18 19.90
CA THR A 271 8.29 -9.30 19.18
C THR A 271 6.79 -9.38 19.41
N THR A 272 6.35 -9.36 20.67
CA THR A 272 4.94 -9.55 21.03
C THR A 272 4.38 -8.50 22.01
N GLY A 273 5.25 -7.57 22.50
CA GLY A 273 4.84 -6.51 23.44
C GLY A 273 3.74 -5.61 22.86
N CYS A 274 2.77 -5.28 23.69
CA CYS A 274 1.59 -4.53 23.31
C CYS A 274 1.37 -3.28 24.19
N ARG A 275 0.65 -2.27 23.64
CA ARG A 275 0.25 -1.05 24.36
C ARG A 275 1.43 -0.23 24.87
N ASN A 276 2.53 -0.21 24.12
CA ASN A 276 3.70 0.57 24.45
C ASN A 276 3.74 1.89 23.67
N ILE A 277 4.29 2.93 24.28
CA ILE A 277 4.58 4.20 23.63
C ILE A 277 6.11 4.40 23.66
N ALA A 278 6.75 4.50 22.52
CA ALA A 278 8.19 4.69 22.37
C ALA A 278 8.48 5.87 21.42
N VAL A 279 8.93 6.99 21.95
CA VAL A 279 9.20 8.22 21.18
C VAL A 279 10.62 8.70 21.46
N GLY A 280 11.49 8.59 20.47
CA GLY A 280 12.90 8.99 20.57
C GLY A 280 13.85 8.04 19.88
N TYR A 281 15.13 8.42 19.77
CA TYR A 281 16.20 7.53 19.32
C TYR A 281 16.38 6.39 20.34
N ASN A 282 16.36 5.13 19.93
CA ASN A 282 16.45 3.93 20.75
C ASN A 282 15.49 3.90 21.98
N ALA A 283 14.42 4.66 21.99
CA ALA A 283 13.43 4.54 23.06
C ALA A 283 12.85 3.13 23.10
N LEU A 284 12.93 2.46 24.26
CA LEU A 284 12.44 1.07 24.46
C LEU A 284 13.05 0.05 23.48
N ALA A 285 14.29 0.26 23.03
CA ALA A 285 14.87 -0.49 21.91
C ALA A 285 14.94 -2.00 22.14
N ASP A 286 15.36 -2.46 23.32
CA ASP A 286 15.61 -3.86 23.63
C ASP A 286 14.36 -4.61 24.15
N ASN A 287 13.18 -3.94 24.16
CA ASN A 287 11.94 -4.59 24.60
C ASN A 287 11.55 -5.74 23.68
N THR A 288 11.22 -6.88 24.26
CA THR A 288 10.78 -8.06 23.49
C THR A 288 9.31 -8.37 23.70
N THR A 289 8.85 -8.46 24.94
CA THR A 289 7.48 -8.85 25.29
C THR A 289 6.81 -7.90 26.32
N GLY A 290 7.56 -6.92 26.84
CA GLY A 290 7.04 -5.95 27.83
C GLY A 290 5.83 -5.19 27.30
N PHE A 291 4.90 -4.88 28.19
CA PHE A 291 3.63 -4.25 27.84
C PHE A 291 3.33 -3.00 28.68
N GLY A 292 2.59 -2.06 28.11
CA GLY A 292 2.12 -0.87 28.85
C GLY A 292 3.24 0.08 29.28
N ASN A 293 4.39 0.08 28.60
CA ASN A 293 5.49 1.01 28.89
C ASN A 293 5.35 2.32 28.11
N ILE A 294 5.75 3.42 28.71
CA ILE A 294 5.85 4.74 28.09
C ILE A 294 7.30 5.20 28.14
N ALA A 295 7.95 5.31 27.01
CA ALA A 295 9.33 5.78 26.86
C ALA A 295 9.38 6.98 25.91
N ILE A 296 9.70 8.15 26.43
CA ILE A 296 9.80 9.39 25.66
C ILE A 296 11.17 10.05 25.93
N GLY A 297 12.06 10.00 24.95
CA GLY A 297 13.39 10.55 25.05
C GLY A 297 14.45 9.68 24.40
N TYR A 298 15.67 10.23 24.24
CA TYR A 298 16.85 9.49 23.79
C TYR A 298 17.19 8.39 24.80
N ASP A 299 17.30 7.11 24.35
CA ASP A 299 17.58 5.92 25.18
C ASP A 299 16.66 5.78 26.42
N ALA A 300 15.48 6.35 26.44
CA ALA A 300 14.52 6.14 27.53
C ALA A 300 14.06 4.68 27.55
N LEU A 301 14.10 4.02 28.72
CA LEU A 301 13.77 2.59 28.93
C LEU A 301 14.49 1.65 27.96
N ARG A 302 15.69 1.95 27.52
CA ARG A 302 16.36 1.23 26.45
C ARG A 302 16.50 -0.28 26.73
N LEU A 303 16.94 -0.68 27.94
CA LEU A 303 17.25 -2.07 28.29
C LEU A 303 16.09 -2.88 28.89
N VAL A 304 14.90 -2.31 28.97
CA VAL A 304 13.70 -3.10 29.36
C VAL A 304 13.42 -4.17 28.32
N THR A 305 13.33 -5.44 28.74
CA THR A 305 13.08 -6.57 27.83
C THR A 305 11.64 -7.12 27.94
N THR A 306 11.24 -7.55 29.14
CA THR A 306 9.97 -8.27 29.36
C THR A 306 9.02 -7.56 30.33
N ASN A 307 9.51 -6.60 31.10
CA ASN A 307 8.78 -5.91 32.16
C ASN A 307 7.86 -4.82 31.61
N GLY A 308 6.78 -4.55 32.34
CA GLY A 308 5.75 -3.61 31.93
C GLY A 308 5.43 -2.55 32.98
N GLY A 309 4.51 -1.65 32.61
CA GLY A 309 4.00 -0.62 33.51
C GLY A 309 4.96 0.52 33.82
N ASN A 310 6.05 0.67 33.08
CA ASN A 310 7.04 1.71 33.32
C ASN A 310 6.74 3.00 32.54
N VAL A 311 7.02 4.15 33.16
CA VAL A 311 6.93 5.48 32.54
C VAL A 311 8.29 6.17 32.61
N ALA A 312 8.91 6.43 31.48
CA ALA A 312 10.18 7.16 31.37
C ALA A 312 10.03 8.36 30.42
N VAL A 313 10.19 9.56 30.93
CA VAL A 313 10.14 10.78 30.14
C VAL A 313 11.41 11.60 30.40
N GLY A 314 12.30 11.65 29.42
CA GLY A 314 13.56 12.38 29.51
C GLY A 314 14.73 11.66 28.87
N TYR A 315 15.84 12.37 28.68
CA TYR A 315 17.09 11.82 28.17
C TYR A 315 17.62 10.75 29.15
N VAL A 316 17.80 9.50 28.68
CA VAL A 316 18.22 8.31 29.42
C VAL A 316 17.47 8.09 30.76
N ALA A 317 16.20 8.45 30.82
CA ALA A 317 15.35 8.12 31.94
C ALA A 317 15.09 6.61 31.98
N LEU A 318 15.30 5.95 33.12
CA LEU A 318 15.17 4.49 33.29
C LEU A 318 15.97 3.66 32.24
N GLU A 319 17.12 4.16 31.77
CA GLU A 319 17.90 3.52 30.70
C GLU A 319 18.18 2.03 30.97
N ASP A 320 18.70 1.72 32.17
CA ASP A 320 19.15 0.37 32.57
C ASP A 320 18.08 -0.42 33.34
N ASN A 321 16.81 0.01 33.30
CA ASN A 321 15.75 -0.62 34.08
C ASN A 321 15.42 -2.05 33.59
N THR A 322 15.35 -2.98 34.55
CA THR A 322 14.85 -4.33 34.31
C THR A 322 13.71 -4.71 35.27
N ALA A 323 13.11 -3.73 35.96
CA ALA A 323 11.97 -3.90 36.86
C ALA A 323 10.68 -3.33 36.26
N GLU A 324 9.58 -3.46 36.96
CA GLU A 324 8.25 -3.02 36.56
C GLU A 324 7.72 -1.86 37.44
N ASN A 325 6.69 -1.17 36.96
CA ASN A 325 5.94 -0.16 37.67
C ASN A 325 6.75 1.06 38.13
N ASN A 326 7.85 1.40 37.44
CA ASN A 326 8.64 2.59 37.78
C ASN A 326 8.18 3.81 36.96
N THR A 327 8.10 4.97 37.59
CA THR A 327 7.82 6.25 36.93
C THR A 327 9.01 7.18 37.08
N ALA A 328 9.65 7.56 35.98
CA ALA A 328 10.78 8.50 35.95
C ALA A 328 10.55 9.64 34.98
N VAL A 329 10.55 10.86 35.47
CA VAL A 329 10.41 12.08 34.65
C VAL A 329 11.59 13.02 34.93
N GLY A 330 12.43 13.21 33.93
CA GLY A 330 13.59 14.10 34.03
C GLY A 330 14.85 13.53 33.38
N TYR A 331 15.85 14.40 33.13
CA TYR A 331 17.16 14.02 32.61
C TYR A 331 17.85 13.06 33.57
N CYS A 332 18.22 11.85 33.12
CA CYS A 332 18.87 10.80 33.94
C CYS A 332 18.09 10.42 35.22
N ALA A 333 16.78 10.61 35.28
CA ALA A 333 15.97 10.16 36.40
C ALA A 333 15.98 8.63 36.46
N MET A 334 16.27 8.00 37.60
CA MET A 334 16.36 6.55 37.83
C MET A 334 17.22 5.79 36.79
N ARG A 335 18.27 6.40 36.27
CA ARG A 335 19.02 5.89 35.12
C ARG A 335 19.50 4.45 35.27
N VAL A 336 20.05 4.09 36.45
CA VAL A 336 20.70 2.77 36.67
C VAL A 336 19.84 1.80 37.48
N THR A 337 18.53 2.03 37.57
CA THR A 337 17.63 1.12 38.29
C THR A 337 17.63 -0.23 37.58
N THR A 338 17.98 -1.29 38.30
CA THR A 338 17.97 -2.65 37.77
C THR A 338 16.71 -3.42 38.24
N SER A 339 16.64 -3.85 39.50
CA SER A 339 15.52 -4.64 40.01
C SER A 339 14.60 -3.90 41.00
N GLY A 340 14.88 -2.62 41.29
CA GLY A 340 13.99 -1.80 42.14
C GLY A 340 12.67 -1.47 41.45
N ALA A 341 11.55 -1.93 42.01
CA ALA A 341 10.20 -1.72 41.47
C ALA A 341 9.40 -0.70 42.27
N ASP A 342 8.29 -0.26 41.69
CA ASP A 342 7.28 0.63 42.33
C ASP A 342 7.86 2.00 42.77
N ASN A 343 8.85 2.54 42.07
CA ASN A 343 9.45 3.84 42.38
C ASN A 343 8.83 4.97 41.55
N VAL A 344 8.72 6.16 42.15
CA VAL A 344 8.37 7.40 41.46
C VAL A 344 9.49 8.42 41.59
N SER A 345 9.99 8.94 40.49
CA SER A 345 11.11 9.89 40.43
C SER A 345 10.80 11.03 39.46
N MET A 346 10.74 12.26 39.96
CA MET A 346 10.49 13.44 39.14
C MET A 346 11.53 14.53 39.44
N GLY A 347 12.40 14.80 38.48
CA GLY A 347 13.44 15.81 38.57
C GLY A 347 14.75 15.41 37.91
N TYR A 348 15.63 16.39 37.63
CA TYR A 348 16.97 16.16 37.10
C TYR A 348 17.76 15.24 38.02
N LYS A 349 18.17 14.07 37.53
CA LYS A 349 18.95 13.06 38.26
C LYS A 349 18.36 12.60 39.59
N SER A 350 17.06 12.70 39.81
CA SER A 350 16.39 12.11 40.97
C SER A 350 16.51 10.57 40.94
N LEU A 351 16.77 9.94 42.09
CA LEU A 351 17.04 8.48 42.23
C LEU A 351 18.08 7.93 41.24
N LYS A 352 19.02 8.76 40.77
CA LYS A 352 19.94 8.38 39.68
C LYS A 352 20.76 7.13 39.96
N ALA A 353 21.23 6.94 41.22
CA ALA A 353 22.09 5.82 41.62
C ALA A 353 21.29 4.61 42.12
N ASN A 354 19.97 4.64 42.14
CA ASN A 354 19.14 3.54 42.63
C ASN A 354 19.34 2.30 41.76
N THR A 355 19.61 1.17 42.39
CA THR A 355 19.78 -0.12 41.71
C THR A 355 18.64 -1.09 42.06
N THR A 356 18.50 -1.41 43.35
CA THR A 356 17.53 -2.40 43.83
C THR A 356 16.48 -1.85 44.81
N GLY A 357 16.63 -0.60 45.24
CA GLY A 357 15.66 0.03 46.14
C GLY A 357 14.28 0.18 45.50
N GLY A 358 13.24 -0.26 46.21
CA GLY A 358 11.86 -0.21 45.75
C GLY A 358 10.98 0.70 46.59
N LYS A 359 9.77 1.07 46.05
CA LYS A 359 8.75 1.87 46.73
C LYS A 359 9.21 3.27 47.17
N GLY A 360 10.22 3.80 46.49
CA GLY A 360 10.78 5.15 46.76
C GLY A 360 10.02 6.24 46.02
N SER A 361 9.87 7.42 46.65
CA SER A 361 9.30 8.61 46.03
C SER A 361 10.28 9.78 46.10
N ALA A 362 10.77 10.26 44.97
CA ALA A 362 11.76 11.34 44.89
C ALA A 362 11.29 12.47 43.98
N PHE A 363 11.01 13.63 44.52
CA PHE A 363 10.57 14.82 43.81
C PHE A 363 11.53 16.00 44.03
N GLY A 364 12.24 16.37 42.99
CA GLY A 364 13.17 17.50 43.04
C GLY A 364 14.49 17.22 42.33
N TYR A 365 15.26 18.32 42.06
CA TYR A 365 16.62 18.24 41.56
C TYR A 365 17.49 17.42 42.52
N HIS A 366 18.13 16.33 42.05
CA HIS A 366 18.98 15.42 42.84
C HIS A 366 18.31 14.79 44.05
N ALA A 367 16.97 14.75 44.19
CA ALA A 367 16.31 14.05 45.30
C ALA A 367 16.67 12.58 45.33
N LEU A 368 17.11 12.04 46.49
CA LEU A 368 17.59 10.67 46.69
C LEU A 368 18.66 10.22 45.66
N CYS A 369 19.50 11.15 45.20
CA CYS A 369 20.44 10.87 44.10
C CYS A 369 21.51 9.80 44.45
N ALA A 370 21.85 9.60 45.73
CA ALA A 370 22.80 8.65 46.25
C ALA A 370 22.16 7.34 46.77
N ASN A 371 20.82 7.24 46.81
CA ASN A 371 20.15 6.00 47.23
C ASN A 371 20.46 4.89 46.22
N THR A 372 20.93 3.74 46.71
CA THR A 372 21.29 2.59 45.89
C THR A 372 20.34 1.40 46.09
N THR A 373 20.07 1.06 47.35
CA THR A 373 19.34 -0.16 47.73
C THR A 373 18.24 0.07 48.77
N GLY A 374 18.14 1.32 49.33
CA GLY A 374 17.16 1.66 50.35
C GLY A 374 15.72 1.63 49.79
N ASN A 375 14.84 0.93 50.49
CA ASN A 375 13.39 0.84 50.19
C ASN A 375 12.58 1.88 50.95
N ASP A 376 11.37 2.15 50.51
CA ASP A 376 10.36 2.98 51.19
C ASP A 376 10.83 4.42 51.52
N ASN A 377 11.84 4.95 50.79
CA ASN A 377 12.41 6.30 51.00
C ASN A 377 11.57 7.34 50.26
N ASN A 378 11.20 8.41 50.97
CA ASN A 378 10.46 9.53 50.41
C ASN A 378 11.25 10.83 50.60
N ALA A 379 11.49 11.59 49.51
CA ALA A 379 12.20 12.87 49.57
C ALA A 379 11.55 13.89 48.61
N PHE A 380 11.32 15.08 49.13
CA PHE A 380 10.69 16.17 48.39
C PHE A 380 11.54 17.44 48.55
N GLY A 381 12.08 17.95 47.47
CA GLY A 381 12.87 19.19 47.45
C GLY A 381 14.22 19.06 46.77
N PHE A 382 14.90 20.20 46.58
CA PHE A 382 16.25 20.26 46.03
C PHE A 382 17.23 19.49 46.92
N GLU A 383 17.96 18.52 46.34
CA GLU A 383 18.92 17.65 47.03
C GLU A 383 18.40 16.96 48.31
N ALA A 384 17.09 16.80 48.46
CA ALA A 384 16.49 16.12 49.60
C ALA A 384 16.93 14.65 49.69
N GLY A 385 17.50 14.23 50.81
CA GLY A 385 17.95 12.86 51.05
C GLY A 385 19.17 12.41 50.23
N CYS A 386 19.95 13.33 49.72
CA CYS A 386 21.21 13.08 49.01
C CYS A 386 22.38 12.85 49.94
#